data_4b4f30909d84b7801c1c480bab398c56
#
_entry.id   4b4f30909d84b7801c1c480bab398c56
#
_cell.length_a   1.000
_cell.length_b   1.000
_cell.length_c   1.000
_cell.angle_alpha   90.00
_cell.angle_beta   90.00
_cell.angle_gamma   90.00
#
_symmetry.space_group_name_H-M   'P 1'
#
loop_
_entity.id
_entity.type
_entity.pdbx_description
1 polymer ?
#
loop_
_entity_poly.entity_id
_entity_poly.type
_entity_poly.pdbx_seq_one_letter_code
_entity_poly.pdbx_strand_id
1 'polypeptide(L)'
;MKLLSIVLTGLMLIFSGNTPLQANSNGVTSIHEISKDAAPTASLEIEKDPTGGFNVHVVTTNFIWRPEMASMKYVPGEGHAHVFLEGRKIMRIYNEWFHLNTYQFATKAGEQLLSIEFVGNDHAPYTIQGSPIGDQKIVDVPADEIQPVKSQTPKVVAGLALLLILALAALLFRRQKSK
;
A
#
# COMPACT_ATOMS: atom_id res chain seq x y z
N MET A 1 -13.36 -63.51 -13.62
CA MET A 1 -13.57 -62.94 -12.28
C MET A 1 -12.19 -62.64 -11.67
N LYS A 2 -11.83 -61.36 -11.61
CA LYS A 2 -10.84 -60.86 -10.63
C LYS A 2 -10.84 -59.30 -10.78
N LEU A 3 -11.54 -58.73 -9.90
CA LEU A 3 -11.46 -57.47 -9.18
C LEU A 3 -10.56 -56.36 -9.76
N LEU A 4 -11.25 -55.36 -10.28
CA LEU A 4 -10.76 -54.03 -10.57
C LEU A 4 -10.64 -53.27 -9.22
N SER A 5 -9.44 -53.10 -8.71
CA SER A 5 -9.17 -52.29 -7.54
C SER A 5 -9.09 -50.86 -7.99
N ILE A 6 -10.15 -50.08 -7.71
CA ILE A 6 -10.20 -48.64 -7.89
C ILE A 6 -9.43 -48.03 -6.72
N VAL A 7 -8.21 -47.54 -6.97
CA VAL A 7 -7.50 -46.67 -6.04
C VAL A 7 -8.07 -45.25 -6.20
N LEU A 8 -9.01 -44.94 -5.33
CA LEU A 8 -9.54 -43.62 -5.14
C LEU A 8 -8.53 -42.83 -4.29
N THR A 9 -7.53 -42.27 -4.94
CA THR A 9 -6.59 -41.38 -4.23
C THR A 9 -7.25 -40.04 -4.04
N GLY A 10 -7.62 -39.73 -2.80
CA GLY A 10 -8.28 -38.52 -2.39
C GLY A 10 -7.52 -37.26 -2.77
N LEU A 11 -8.19 -36.38 -3.47
CA LEU A 11 -7.79 -34.99 -3.71
C LEU A 11 -7.86 -34.27 -2.36
N MET A 12 -6.75 -34.18 -1.65
CA MET A 12 -6.62 -33.40 -0.43
C MET A 12 -6.68 -31.93 -0.83
N LEU A 13 -7.85 -31.32 -0.70
CA LEU A 13 -8.02 -29.87 -0.76
C LEU A 13 -7.22 -29.27 0.39
N ILE A 14 -6.06 -28.76 0.07
CA ILE A 14 -5.32 -27.89 0.99
C ILE A 14 -6.11 -26.59 1.07
N PHE A 15 -6.95 -26.48 2.08
CA PHE A 15 -7.46 -25.22 2.55
C PHE A 15 -6.25 -24.42 3.03
N SER A 16 -5.73 -23.56 2.16
CA SER A 16 -4.82 -22.50 2.57
C SER A 16 -5.64 -21.57 3.45
N GLY A 17 -5.63 -21.86 4.75
CA GLY A 17 -6.13 -20.93 5.74
C GLY A 17 -5.39 -19.60 5.54
N ASN A 18 -6.12 -18.54 5.22
CA ASN A 18 -5.61 -17.18 5.35
C ASN A 18 -5.32 -16.98 6.84
N THR A 19 -4.11 -17.32 7.26
CA THR A 19 -3.60 -16.78 8.50
C THR A 19 -3.50 -15.28 8.28
N PRO A 20 -4.17 -14.45 9.09
CA PRO A 20 -3.91 -13.03 9.04
C PRO A 20 -2.41 -12.86 9.23
N LEU A 21 -1.75 -12.12 8.34
CA LEU A 21 -0.38 -11.68 8.57
C LEU A 21 -0.42 -10.95 9.92
N GLN A 22 0.03 -11.65 10.97
CA GLN A 22 0.37 -10.97 12.21
C GLN A 22 1.55 -10.08 11.84
N ALA A 23 1.28 -8.78 11.77
CA ALA A 23 2.34 -7.77 11.77
C ALA A 23 3.24 -8.12 12.95
N ASN A 24 4.51 -8.40 12.64
CA ASN A 24 5.49 -8.79 13.64
C ASN A 24 5.67 -7.59 14.58
N SER A 25 4.99 -7.61 15.72
CA SER A 25 4.93 -6.54 16.71
C SER A 25 6.21 -6.41 17.56
N ASN A 26 7.35 -6.85 17.02
CA ASN A 26 8.65 -6.63 17.64
C ASN A 26 9.31 -5.29 17.26
N GLY A 27 8.63 -4.44 16.48
CA GLY A 27 8.96 -3.04 16.35
C GLY A 27 8.12 -2.28 17.38
N VAL A 28 8.69 -1.88 18.51
CA VAL A 28 8.11 -0.82 19.31
C VAL A 28 8.06 0.39 18.39
N THR A 29 6.88 0.66 17.82
CA THR A 29 6.67 1.87 17.05
C THR A 29 6.71 3.00 18.08
N SER A 30 7.84 3.68 18.20
CA SER A 30 7.94 4.87 19.04
C SER A 30 6.88 5.86 18.56
N ILE A 31 6.19 6.48 19.48
CA ILE A 31 5.25 7.56 19.22
C ILE A 31 5.74 8.80 19.98
N HIS A 32 5.43 9.97 19.45
CA HIS A 32 5.69 11.24 20.15
C HIS A 32 4.36 11.79 20.64
N GLU A 33 4.02 11.44 21.89
CA GLU A 33 2.84 11.97 22.55
C GLU A 33 3.05 13.43 22.93
N ILE A 34 2.21 14.33 22.41
CA ILE A 34 2.31 15.78 22.56
C ILE A 34 1.11 16.29 23.36
N SER A 35 1.35 17.22 24.27
CA SER A 35 0.25 17.93 24.93
C SER A 35 -0.52 18.79 23.93
N LYS A 36 -1.83 18.87 24.09
CA LYS A 36 -2.72 19.59 23.16
C LYS A 36 -2.28 21.03 22.90
N ASP A 37 -1.77 21.72 23.91
CA ASP A 37 -1.39 23.13 23.83
C ASP A 37 -0.11 23.37 23.02
N ALA A 38 0.76 22.36 22.93
CA ALA A 38 2.03 22.40 22.18
C ALA A 38 1.96 21.64 20.85
N ALA A 39 0.84 21.00 20.57
CA ALA A 39 0.71 20.15 19.40
C ALA A 39 0.74 20.94 18.07
N PRO A 40 1.38 20.40 17.05
CA PRO A 40 1.21 20.92 15.71
C PRO A 40 -0.23 20.77 15.25
N THR A 41 -0.67 21.66 14.35
CA THR A 41 -1.95 21.50 13.66
C THR A 41 -1.74 21.37 12.16
N ALA A 42 -2.64 20.70 11.49
CA ALA A 42 -2.70 20.62 10.03
C ALA A 42 -4.10 20.96 9.55
N SER A 43 -4.17 21.61 8.38
CA SER A 43 -5.40 21.74 7.59
C SER A 43 -5.04 21.60 6.11
N LEU A 44 -5.75 20.73 5.39
CA LEU A 44 -5.56 20.53 3.96
C LEU A 44 -6.40 21.55 3.16
N GLU A 45 -5.76 22.26 2.25
CA GLU A 45 -6.41 23.00 1.18
C GLU A 45 -6.10 22.30 -0.14
N ILE A 46 -7.14 21.94 -0.90
CA ILE A 46 -7.01 21.05 -2.06
C ILE A 46 -7.67 21.69 -3.26
N GLU A 47 -6.91 21.86 -4.34
CA GLU A 47 -7.38 22.38 -5.62
C GLU A 47 -7.11 21.36 -6.72
N LYS A 48 -8.09 21.16 -7.63
CA LYS A 48 -7.93 20.31 -8.79
C LYS A 48 -6.90 20.92 -9.74
N ASP A 49 -5.92 20.11 -10.15
CA ASP A 49 -4.98 20.49 -11.20
C ASP A 49 -5.60 20.22 -12.58
N PRO A 50 -5.67 21.20 -13.50
CA PRO A 50 -6.20 20.99 -14.84
C PRO A 50 -5.46 19.94 -15.67
N THR A 51 -4.20 19.64 -15.32
CA THR A 51 -3.38 18.64 -16.01
C THR A 51 -3.47 17.25 -15.39
N GLY A 52 -4.28 17.10 -14.34
CA GLY A 52 -4.54 15.86 -13.60
C GLY A 52 -4.00 15.88 -12.18
N GLY A 53 -4.67 15.19 -11.29
CA GLY A 53 -4.36 15.19 -9.87
C GLY A 53 -4.83 16.44 -9.13
N PHE A 54 -4.19 16.73 -8.01
CA PHE A 54 -4.56 17.83 -7.12
C PHE A 54 -3.32 18.54 -6.58
N ASN A 55 -3.37 19.86 -6.53
CA ASN A 55 -2.43 20.68 -5.79
C ASN A 55 -2.91 20.76 -4.34
N VAL A 56 -2.06 20.38 -3.41
CA VAL A 56 -2.41 20.28 -1.99
C VAL A 56 -1.49 21.20 -1.20
N HIS A 57 -2.11 22.07 -0.40
CA HIS A 57 -1.44 22.93 0.57
C HIS A 57 -1.75 22.41 1.98
N VAL A 58 -0.73 22.19 2.77
CA VAL A 58 -0.82 21.80 4.17
C VAL A 58 -0.56 23.03 5.02
N VAL A 59 -1.62 23.68 5.46
CA VAL A 59 -1.51 24.82 6.38
C VAL A 59 -1.18 24.27 7.76
N THR A 60 -0.07 24.74 8.34
CA THR A 60 0.46 24.20 9.60
C THR A 60 0.66 25.27 10.66
N THR A 61 0.54 24.92 11.92
CA THR A 61 1.02 25.70 13.06
C THR A 61 1.85 24.82 14.00
N ASN A 62 2.79 25.42 14.72
CA ASN A 62 3.66 24.71 15.67
C ASN A 62 4.42 23.53 15.06
N PHE A 63 4.73 23.57 13.75
CA PHE A 63 5.46 22.54 13.05
C PHE A 63 6.54 23.16 12.15
N ILE A 64 7.73 22.58 12.18
CA ILE A 64 8.88 22.99 11.38
C ILE A 64 9.24 21.87 10.43
N TRP A 65 9.10 22.11 9.15
CA TRP A 65 9.51 21.19 8.10
C TRP A 65 11.03 21.11 8.03
N ARG A 66 11.58 19.88 8.15
CA ARG A 66 13.02 19.63 8.20
C ARG A 66 13.43 18.50 7.28
N PRO A 67 13.42 18.72 5.96
CA PRO A 67 13.80 17.69 4.99
C PRO A 67 15.19 17.12 5.22
N GLU A 68 16.14 17.98 5.63
CA GLU A 68 17.54 17.60 5.87
C GLU A 68 17.72 16.74 7.13
N MET A 69 16.72 16.71 8.01
CA MET A 69 16.77 15.94 9.27
C MET A 69 16.00 14.62 9.19
N ALA A 70 15.47 14.26 8.01
CA ALA A 70 14.73 13.01 7.86
C ALA A 70 15.61 11.79 8.18
N SER A 71 15.07 10.88 9.01
CA SER A 71 15.77 9.70 9.56
C SER A 71 16.87 10.03 10.59
N MET A 72 16.89 11.26 11.09
CA MET A 72 17.78 11.68 12.16
C MET A 72 17.08 11.60 13.51
N LYS A 73 17.81 12.01 14.57
CA LYS A 73 17.28 12.02 15.93
C LYS A 73 16.06 12.97 16.03
N TYR A 74 15.07 12.55 16.80
CA TYR A 74 13.90 13.35 17.13
C TYR A 74 14.26 14.71 17.76
N VAL A 75 13.60 15.74 17.25
CA VAL A 75 13.58 17.09 17.83
C VAL A 75 12.10 17.52 17.92
N PRO A 76 11.63 17.96 19.11
CA PRO A 76 10.22 18.36 19.27
C PRO A 76 9.81 19.45 18.30
N GLY A 77 8.64 19.28 17.67
CA GLY A 77 8.07 20.24 16.70
C GLY A 77 8.70 20.19 15.30
N GLU A 78 9.72 19.38 15.06
CA GLU A 78 10.36 19.22 13.75
C GLU A 78 10.00 17.89 13.11
N GLY A 79 9.94 17.87 11.78
CA GLY A 79 9.72 16.62 11.06
C GLY A 79 9.28 16.77 9.62
N HIS A 80 8.46 15.83 9.19
CA HIS A 80 7.86 15.75 7.86
C HIS A 80 6.46 15.14 7.98
N ALA A 81 5.76 14.96 6.86
CA ALA A 81 4.47 14.27 6.91
C ALA A 81 4.46 13.04 6.01
N HIS A 82 3.69 12.04 6.42
CA HIS A 82 3.30 10.92 5.59
C HIS A 82 1.95 11.20 4.96
N VAL A 83 1.83 10.89 3.67
CA VAL A 83 0.58 11.06 2.91
C VAL A 83 0.00 9.70 2.60
N PHE A 84 -1.30 9.57 2.83
CA PHE A 84 -2.06 8.35 2.59
C PHE A 84 -3.22 8.62 1.64
N LEU A 85 -3.52 7.67 0.77
CA LEU A 85 -4.72 7.65 -0.05
C LEU A 85 -5.44 6.33 0.23
N GLU A 86 -6.70 6.40 0.70
CA GLU A 86 -7.48 5.24 1.14
C GLU A 86 -6.71 4.38 2.18
N GLY A 87 -6.05 5.04 3.15
CA GLY A 87 -5.25 4.39 4.20
C GLY A 87 -3.92 3.79 3.73
N ARG A 88 -3.62 3.81 2.44
CA ARG A 88 -2.35 3.35 1.89
C ARG A 88 -1.36 4.50 1.84
N LYS A 89 -0.23 4.37 2.52
CA LYS A 89 0.87 5.35 2.44
C LYS A 89 1.39 5.42 1.01
N ILE A 90 1.35 6.61 0.43
CA ILE A 90 1.73 6.85 -0.97
C ILE A 90 3.03 7.64 -1.12
N MET A 91 3.29 8.57 -0.20
CA MET A 91 4.50 9.37 -0.24
C MET A 91 4.86 9.97 1.13
N ARG A 92 6.00 10.63 1.18
CA ARG A 92 6.41 11.56 2.23
C ARG A 92 6.50 12.94 1.65
N ILE A 93 6.13 13.95 2.42
CA ILE A 93 6.28 15.35 2.05
C ILE A 93 7.15 16.06 3.10
N TYR A 94 7.93 17.03 2.64
CA TYR A 94 8.93 17.73 3.45
C TYR A 94 8.74 19.25 3.42
N ASN A 95 7.61 19.69 2.88
CA ASN A 95 7.19 21.08 2.82
C ASN A 95 5.67 21.18 2.79
N GLU A 96 5.16 22.38 2.80
CA GLU A 96 3.72 22.68 2.86
C GLU A 96 2.97 22.35 1.56
N TRP A 97 3.65 22.28 0.43
CA TRP A 97 3.02 22.07 -0.88
C TRP A 97 3.44 20.75 -1.49
N PHE A 98 2.47 20.03 -2.05
CA PHE A 98 2.75 18.88 -2.89
C PHE A 98 1.69 18.68 -3.97
N HIS A 99 2.05 17.96 -5.01
CA HIS A 99 1.14 17.51 -6.05
C HIS A 99 0.73 16.06 -5.82
N LEU A 100 -0.56 15.80 -5.62
CA LEU A 100 -1.12 14.45 -5.58
C LEU A 100 -1.32 13.95 -7.02
N ASN A 101 -0.40 13.14 -7.51
CA ASN A 101 -0.50 12.52 -8.83
C ASN A 101 -1.47 11.32 -8.79
N THR A 102 -2.72 11.53 -9.17
CA THR A 102 -3.76 10.50 -9.17
C THR A 102 -3.51 9.40 -10.19
N TYR A 103 -2.90 9.69 -11.35
CA TYR A 103 -2.47 8.68 -12.33
C TYR A 103 -1.52 7.64 -11.73
N GLN A 104 -0.73 8.04 -10.74
CA GLN A 104 0.24 7.16 -10.08
C GLN A 104 -0.34 6.45 -8.87
N PHE A 105 -1.15 7.14 -8.09
CA PHE A 105 -1.52 6.68 -6.75
C PHE A 105 -2.96 6.23 -6.61
N ALA A 106 -3.91 6.75 -7.40
CA ALA A 106 -5.29 6.32 -7.31
C ALA A 106 -5.50 4.94 -7.95
N THR A 107 -6.34 4.13 -7.32
CA THR A 107 -6.67 2.78 -7.78
C THR A 107 -8.11 2.62 -8.24
N LYS A 108 -8.95 3.61 -7.97
CA LYS A 108 -10.36 3.68 -8.35
C LYS A 108 -10.73 5.13 -8.66
N ALA A 109 -11.78 5.34 -9.44
CA ALA A 109 -12.40 6.65 -9.63
C ALA A 109 -13.38 6.98 -8.50
N GLY A 110 -13.77 8.26 -8.44
CA GLY A 110 -14.70 8.78 -7.45
C GLY A 110 -14.04 9.18 -6.14
N GLU A 111 -14.84 9.29 -5.11
CA GLU A 111 -14.40 9.74 -3.79
C GLU A 111 -13.34 8.83 -3.18
N GLN A 112 -12.23 9.45 -2.77
CA GLN A 112 -11.13 8.82 -2.06
C GLN A 112 -10.69 9.67 -0.87
N LEU A 113 -10.36 9.02 0.24
CA LEU A 113 -9.87 9.71 1.42
C LEU A 113 -8.38 9.99 1.29
N LEU A 114 -8.01 11.27 1.16
CA LEU A 114 -6.64 11.75 1.31
C LEU A 114 -6.42 12.11 2.77
N SER A 115 -5.36 11.61 3.38
CA SER A 115 -4.95 12.00 4.72
C SER A 115 -3.45 12.24 4.82
N ILE A 116 -3.06 13.08 5.77
CA ILE A 116 -1.67 13.28 6.15
C ILE A 116 -1.50 13.04 7.64
N GLU A 117 -0.32 12.58 8.02
CA GLU A 117 0.08 12.41 9.42
C GLU A 117 1.46 13.02 9.64
N PHE A 118 1.62 13.85 10.66
CA PHE A 118 2.91 14.36 11.06
C PHE A 118 3.74 13.30 11.75
N VAL A 119 5.01 13.26 11.40
CA VAL A 119 6.01 12.38 12.01
C VAL A 119 7.25 13.18 12.37
N GLY A 120 7.93 12.78 13.43
CA GLY A 120 9.21 13.32 13.80
C GLY A 120 10.32 12.97 12.80
N ASN A 121 11.50 13.54 13.00
CA ASN A 121 12.67 13.24 12.17
C ASN A 121 13.01 11.75 12.14
N ASP A 122 12.72 11.02 13.21
CA ASP A 122 12.91 9.57 13.38
C ASP A 122 11.76 8.70 12.83
N HIS A 123 10.79 9.30 12.11
CA HIS A 123 9.59 8.68 11.56
C HIS A 123 8.55 8.19 12.58
N ALA A 124 8.70 8.49 13.85
CA ALA A 124 7.66 8.21 14.83
C ALA A 124 6.51 9.22 14.70
N PRO A 125 5.24 8.79 14.71
CA PRO A 125 4.11 9.70 14.57
C PRO A 125 3.98 10.62 15.80
N TYR A 126 3.58 11.86 15.54
CA TYR A 126 3.08 12.76 16.56
C TYR A 126 1.65 12.38 16.92
N THR A 127 1.37 12.26 18.21
CA THR A 127 0.04 11.84 18.70
C THR A 127 -0.47 12.75 19.82
N ILE A 128 -1.79 12.85 19.91
CA ILE A 128 -2.52 13.37 21.06
C ILE A 128 -3.45 12.28 21.55
N GLN A 129 -3.30 11.84 22.79
CA GLN A 129 -4.07 10.74 23.39
C GLN A 129 -4.05 9.48 22.51
N GLY A 130 -2.88 9.17 21.95
CA GLY A 130 -2.66 8.02 21.07
C GLY A 130 -3.21 8.17 19.64
N SER A 131 -3.87 9.29 19.30
CA SER A 131 -4.38 9.56 17.95
C SER A 131 -3.35 10.33 17.13
N PRO A 132 -3.01 9.91 15.90
CA PRO A 132 -2.09 10.66 15.04
C PRO A 132 -2.55 12.09 14.78
N ILE A 133 -1.61 13.02 14.75
CA ILE A 133 -1.86 14.43 14.40
C ILE A 133 -1.73 14.59 12.90
N GLY A 134 -2.75 15.13 12.29
CA GLY A 134 -2.82 15.36 10.86
C GLY A 134 -4.16 15.94 10.45
N ASP A 135 -4.49 15.83 9.17
CA ASP A 135 -5.79 16.21 8.61
C ASP A 135 -6.18 15.23 7.48
N GLN A 136 -7.46 15.21 7.14
CA GLN A 136 -7.99 14.37 6.07
C GLN A 136 -9.11 15.06 5.31
N LYS A 137 -9.14 14.84 3.99
CA LYS A 137 -10.21 15.33 3.10
C LYS A 137 -10.54 14.31 2.02
N ILE A 138 -11.78 14.37 1.55
CA ILE A 138 -12.21 13.61 0.37
C ILE A 138 -11.74 14.35 -0.88
N VAL A 139 -11.17 13.61 -1.83
CA VAL A 139 -10.86 14.05 -3.19
C VAL A 139 -11.68 13.21 -4.17
N ASP A 140 -12.27 13.86 -5.19
CA ASP A 140 -13.00 13.16 -6.24
C ASP A 140 -12.09 12.93 -7.45
N VAL A 141 -11.66 11.68 -7.62
CA VAL A 141 -10.69 11.28 -8.65
C VAL A 141 -11.43 10.96 -9.95
N PRO A 142 -11.15 11.69 -11.06
CA PRO A 142 -11.74 11.41 -12.36
C PRO A 142 -11.40 10.03 -12.90
N ALA A 143 -12.33 9.42 -13.65
CA ALA A 143 -12.16 8.07 -14.18
C ALA A 143 -11.03 7.95 -15.21
N ASP A 144 -10.75 9.02 -15.95
CA ASP A 144 -9.67 9.10 -16.93
C ASP A 144 -8.28 9.23 -16.28
N GLU A 145 -8.22 9.51 -14.99
CA GLU A 145 -6.97 9.53 -14.22
C GLU A 145 -6.60 8.16 -13.64
N ILE A 146 -7.43 7.13 -13.84
CA ILE A 146 -7.13 5.78 -13.36
C ILE A 146 -6.37 5.01 -14.42
N GLN A 147 -5.14 4.61 -14.10
CA GLN A 147 -4.37 3.73 -14.96
C GLN A 147 -4.95 2.32 -14.94
N PRO A 148 -5.22 1.71 -16.10
CA PRO A 148 -5.64 0.33 -16.14
C PRO A 148 -4.57 -0.53 -15.48
N VAL A 149 -4.99 -1.36 -14.52
CA VAL A 149 -4.09 -2.33 -13.89
C VAL A 149 -3.55 -3.22 -15.01
N LYS A 150 -2.28 -3.07 -15.39
CA LYS A 150 -1.62 -4.00 -16.30
C LYS A 150 -1.61 -5.36 -15.60
N SER A 151 -2.57 -6.22 -15.94
CA SER A 151 -2.58 -7.61 -15.51
C SER A 151 -1.26 -8.24 -15.97
N GLN A 152 -0.30 -8.31 -15.09
CA GLN A 152 0.86 -9.14 -15.31
C GLN A 152 0.38 -10.58 -15.10
N THR A 153 -0.06 -11.22 -16.18
CA THR A 153 -0.17 -12.68 -16.17
C THR A 153 1.23 -13.18 -15.82
N PRO A 154 1.41 -13.82 -14.66
CA PRO A 154 2.76 -14.19 -14.24
C PRO A 154 3.32 -15.14 -15.31
N LYS A 155 4.44 -14.76 -15.93
CA LYS A 155 5.16 -15.58 -16.93
C LYS A 155 5.44 -16.98 -16.41
N VAL A 156 5.44 -17.14 -15.08
CA VAL A 156 5.54 -18.41 -14.35
C VAL A 156 4.37 -19.36 -14.65
N VAL A 157 3.13 -18.86 -14.71
CA VAL A 157 1.94 -19.70 -15.01
C VAL A 157 1.98 -20.22 -16.44
N ALA A 158 2.39 -19.39 -17.39
CA ALA A 158 2.56 -19.81 -18.78
C ALA A 158 3.70 -20.86 -18.91
N GLY A 159 4.79 -20.69 -18.18
CA GLY A 159 5.89 -21.65 -18.16
C GLY A 159 5.50 -23.00 -17.57
N LEU A 160 4.75 -23.02 -16.47
CA LEU A 160 4.26 -24.25 -15.83
C LEU A 160 3.24 -24.98 -16.72
N ALA A 161 2.35 -24.26 -17.39
CA ALA A 161 1.40 -24.83 -18.34
C ALA A 161 2.12 -25.50 -19.52
N LEU A 162 3.16 -24.86 -20.06
CA LEU A 162 3.97 -25.41 -21.15
C LEU A 162 4.71 -26.70 -20.70
N LEU A 163 5.30 -26.71 -19.51
CA LEU A 163 5.97 -27.88 -18.96
C LEU A 163 5.01 -29.05 -18.74
N LEU A 164 3.79 -28.79 -18.28
CA LEU A 164 2.76 -29.82 -18.12
C LEU A 164 2.34 -30.43 -19.47
N ILE A 165 2.17 -29.58 -20.50
CA ILE A 165 1.84 -30.05 -21.86
C ILE A 165 2.96 -30.91 -22.42
N LEU A 166 4.22 -30.51 -22.28
CA LEU A 166 5.38 -31.28 -22.74
C LEU A 166 5.53 -32.62 -21.99
N ALA A 167 5.29 -32.63 -20.69
CA ALA A 167 5.32 -33.86 -19.89
C ALA A 167 4.20 -34.83 -20.31
N LEU A 168 3.00 -34.31 -20.58
CA LEU A 168 1.87 -35.13 -21.05
C LEU A 168 2.12 -35.71 -22.45
N ALA A 169 2.68 -34.91 -23.35
CA ALA A 169 3.06 -35.35 -24.69
C ALA A 169 4.13 -36.44 -24.64
N ALA A 170 5.15 -36.33 -23.77
CA ALA A 170 6.20 -37.34 -23.59
C ALA A 170 5.63 -38.66 -23.05
N LEU A 171 4.67 -38.58 -22.12
CA LEU A 171 3.98 -39.76 -21.57
C LEU A 171 3.16 -40.49 -22.63
N LEU A 172 2.46 -39.77 -23.49
CA LEU A 172 1.67 -40.34 -24.59
C LEU A 172 2.58 -41.01 -25.63
N PHE A 173 3.71 -40.39 -25.95
CA PHE A 173 4.68 -40.95 -26.92
C PHE A 173 5.34 -42.23 -26.41
N ARG A 174 5.63 -42.32 -25.09
CA ARG A 174 6.13 -43.55 -24.45
C ARG A 174 5.12 -44.68 -24.50
N ARG A 175 3.82 -44.39 -24.29
CA ARG A 175 2.75 -45.38 -24.37
C ARG A 175 2.56 -45.95 -25.79
N GLN A 176 2.79 -45.17 -26.84
CA GLN A 176 2.71 -45.63 -28.22
C GLN A 176 3.86 -46.53 -28.65
N LYS A 177 5.06 -46.35 -28.07
CA LYS A 177 6.24 -47.21 -28.33
C LYS A 177 6.22 -48.53 -27.59
N SER A 178 5.35 -48.72 -26.62
CA SER A 178 5.24 -49.91 -25.74
C SER A 178 4.13 -50.88 -26.22
N LYS A 179 3.49 -50.57 -27.37
CA LYS A 179 2.62 -51.50 -28.09
C LYS A 179 3.28 -51.98 -29.38
#